data_33e958274e5fd2a2d83a56c78f9c532c
#
_entry.id   33e958274e5fd2a2d83a56c78f9c532c
#
_cell.length_a   1.000
_cell.length_b   1.000
_cell.length_c   1.000
_cell.angle_alpha   90.00
_cell.angle_beta   90.00
_cell.angle_gamma   90.00
#
_symmetry.space_group_name_H-M   'P 1'
#
loop_
_entity.id
_entity.type
_entity.pdbx_description
1 polymer ?
#
loop_
_entity_poly.entity_id
_entity_poly.type
_entity_poly.pdbx_seq_one_letter_code
_entity_poly.pdbx_strand_id
1 'polypeptide(L)'
;IFVSHPADVNVDHKSLYLFLQVALADIKDLHPKPKVYPYLVHHSGWPAPRHYHPKLDLNPPKSFSGSQIKWLKFDLSPEQLEKKHKAILCYKSQTESSAFYLLAFARKNELFGDYSPISLKEQVSLKERLVSFFGHSEMFSASSLGGDLSESNISENKGRVSYALVDKALIIKIEKPRNLLYRFSTMLYIFGYSYSKPFADMPKLRIITKHDNFKVLDGVKVINPQGVALELSSQALILKVPLSVIGSPDFI
;
A
#
# COMPACT_ATOMS: atom_id res chain seq x y z
N ILE A 1 3.47 -13.83 -12.54
CA ILE A 1 4.08 -12.51 -12.77
C ILE A 1 4.77 -12.09 -11.48
N PHE A 2 6.05 -11.68 -11.57
CA PHE A 2 6.77 -11.06 -10.47
C PHE A 2 6.75 -9.55 -10.65
N VAL A 3 6.45 -8.81 -9.59
CA VAL A 3 6.32 -7.34 -9.62
C VAL A 3 6.78 -6.75 -8.28
N SER A 4 7.18 -5.50 -8.26
CA SER A 4 7.52 -4.81 -7.02
C SER A 4 6.30 -4.64 -6.12
N HIS A 5 6.51 -4.73 -4.82
CA HIS A 5 5.42 -4.65 -3.83
C HIS A 5 4.84 -3.22 -3.74
N PRO A 6 3.51 -3.05 -3.61
CA PRO A 6 2.90 -1.71 -3.53
C PRO A 6 3.27 -0.91 -2.28
N ALA A 7 3.76 -1.56 -1.22
CA ALA A 7 4.30 -0.89 -0.03
C ALA A 7 5.80 -0.59 -0.11
N ASP A 8 6.45 -0.80 -1.25
CA ASP A 8 7.82 -0.38 -1.46
C ASP A 8 7.92 1.16 -1.36
N VAL A 9 8.99 1.69 -0.81
CA VAL A 9 9.12 3.16 -0.67
C VAL A 9 9.47 3.84 -2.00
N ASN A 10 9.99 3.10 -2.97
CA ASN A 10 10.30 3.63 -4.30
C ASN A 10 9.00 3.86 -5.09
N VAL A 11 8.85 5.08 -5.63
CA VAL A 11 7.65 5.51 -6.36
C VAL A 11 7.46 4.71 -7.66
N ASP A 12 8.55 4.41 -8.37
CA ASP A 12 8.48 3.65 -9.64
C ASP A 12 8.01 2.21 -9.37
N HIS A 13 8.44 1.61 -8.25
CA HIS A 13 7.98 0.29 -7.83
C HIS A 13 6.48 0.25 -7.56
N LYS A 14 5.97 1.26 -6.83
CA LYS A 14 4.52 1.39 -6.58
C LYS A 14 3.73 1.59 -7.88
N SER A 15 4.25 2.43 -8.77
CA SER A 15 3.61 2.71 -10.05
C SER A 15 3.56 1.47 -10.94
N LEU A 16 4.63 0.68 -10.95
CA LEU A 16 4.67 -0.57 -11.71
C LEU A 16 3.60 -1.55 -11.24
N TYR A 17 3.43 -1.70 -9.91
CA TYR A 17 2.36 -2.53 -9.35
C TYR A 17 0.98 -2.04 -9.81
N LEU A 18 0.72 -0.73 -9.71
CA LEU A 18 -0.55 -0.14 -10.13
C LEU A 18 -0.82 -0.38 -11.63
N PHE A 19 0.18 -0.14 -12.49
CA PHE A 19 0.04 -0.38 -13.92
C PHE A 19 -0.24 -1.84 -14.25
N LEU A 20 0.39 -2.76 -13.53
CA LEU A 20 0.08 -4.20 -13.68
C LEU A 20 -1.37 -4.50 -13.31
N GLN A 21 -1.90 -3.94 -12.21
CA GLN A 21 -3.29 -4.16 -11.81
C GLN A 21 -4.26 -3.64 -12.88
N VAL A 22 -4.01 -2.45 -13.42
CA VAL A 22 -4.81 -1.89 -14.53
C VAL A 22 -4.74 -2.79 -15.76
N ALA A 23 -3.55 -3.20 -16.18
CA ALA A 23 -3.37 -4.06 -17.34
C ALA A 23 -4.09 -5.41 -17.18
N LEU A 24 -4.03 -6.02 -15.99
CA LEU A 24 -4.73 -7.28 -15.71
C LEU A 24 -6.26 -7.11 -15.69
N ALA A 25 -6.75 -5.92 -15.32
CA ALA A 25 -8.16 -5.59 -15.35
C ALA A 25 -8.65 -5.35 -16.80
N ASP A 26 -7.82 -4.73 -17.65
CA ASP A 26 -8.15 -4.47 -19.05
C ASP A 26 -8.24 -5.74 -19.90
N ILE A 27 -7.49 -6.79 -19.53
CA ILE A 27 -7.49 -8.06 -20.28
C ILE A 27 -8.68 -8.94 -19.80
N LYS A 28 -9.82 -8.80 -20.48
CA LYS A 28 -11.08 -9.46 -20.08
C LYS A 28 -11.03 -11.00 -20.22
N ASP A 29 -10.34 -11.51 -21.22
CA ASP A 29 -10.36 -12.94 -21.60
C ASP A 29 -9.12 -13.71 -21.15
N LEU A 30 -8.40 -13.19 -20.15
CA LEU A 30 -7.21 -13.86 -19.63
C LEU A 30 -7.60 -15.02 -18.70
N HIS A 31 -7.60 -16.23 -19.27
CA HIS A 31 -7.89 -17.46 -18.51
C HIS A 31 -6.80 -18.52 -18.75
N PRO A 32 -6.22 -19.08 -17.69
CA PRO A 32 -6.38 -18.69 -16.27
C PRO A 32 -5.73 -17.35 -15.97
N LYS A 33 -6.28 -16.60 -15.03
CA LYS A 33 -5.64 -15.37 -14.54
C LYS A 33 -4.26 -15.70 -13.99
N PRO A 34 -3.21 -14.94 -14.36
CA PRO A 34 -1.87 -15.19 -13.87
C PRO A 34 -1.79 -14.94 -12.37
N LYS A 35 -1.02 -15.77 -11.67
CA LYS A 35 -0.65 -15.48 -10.30
C LYS A 35 0.35 -14.33 -10.26
N VAL A 36 0.14 -13.37 -9.37
CA VAL A 36 1.01 -12.23 -9.13
C VAL A 36 1.79 -12.46 -7.84
N TYR A 37 3.09 -12.22 -7.89
CA TYR A 37 4.02 -12.40 -6.77
C TYR A 37 4.75 -11.07 -6.50
N PRO A 38 4.17 -10.19 -5.69
CA PRO A 38 4.81 -8.93 -5.33
C PRO A 38 5.99 -9.18 -4.38
N TYR A 39 7.14 -8.60 -4.69
CA TYR A 39 8.35 -8.67 -3.89
C TYR A 39 8.76 -7.29 -3.38
N LEU A 40 9.14 -7.20 -2.11
CA LEU A 40 9.58 -5.96 -1.48
C LEU A 40 11.09 -5.82 -1.60
N VAL A 41 11.56 -4.62 -1.97
CA VAL A 41 12.99 -4.30 -2.06
C VAL A 41 13.36 -3.17 -1.13
N HIS A 42 12.69 -2.02 -1.26
CA HIS A 42 13.03 -0.83 -0.49
C HIS A 42 12.05 -0.66 0.68
N HIS A 43 12.53 -0.99 1.86
CA HIS A 43 11.81 -0.77 3.11
C HIS A 43 12.80 -0.40 4.22
N SER A 44 12.42 0.56 5.06
CA SER A 44 13.29 1.05 6.12
C SER A 44 13.71 -0.07 7.07
N GLY A 45 15.01 -0.20 7.35
CA GLY A 45 15.55 -1.20 8.25
C GLY A 45 15.44 -2.66 7.80
N TRP A 46 14.97 -2.95 6.58
CA TRP A 46 14.75 -4.31 6.10
C TRP A 46 15.48 -4.58 4.77
N PRO A 47 15.98 -5.80 4.50
CA PRO A 47 16.07 -6.94 5.43
C PRO A 47 17.14 -6.69 6.52
N ALA A 48 16.90 -7.28 7.69
CA ALA A 48 17.84 -7.24 8.81
C ALA A 48 18.26 -8.66 9.23
N PRO A 49 19.52 -8.85 9.65
CA PRO A 49 20.68 -7.97 9.54
C PRO A 49 21.06 -7.71 8.08
N ARG A 50 21.72 -6.58 7.81
CA ARG A 50 22.24 -6.26 6.47
C ARG A 50 23.42 -7.16 6.11
N HIS A 51 23.88 -7.10 4.85
CA HIS A 51 24.93 -7.93 4.28
C HIS A 51 24.51 -9.39 4.00
N TYR A 52 25.47 -10.21 3.63
CA TYR A 52 25.25 -11.59 3.20
C TYR A 52 25.06 -12.53 4.39
N HIS A 53 23.86 -13.08 4.51
CA HIS A 53 23.50 -14.02 5.59
C HIS A 53 22.74 -15.25 5.06
N PRO A 54 23.43 -16.15 4.32
CA PRO A 54 22.77 -17.25 3.59
C PRO A 54 22.07 -18.27 4.49
N LYS A 55 22.40 -18.30 5.79
CA LYS A 55 21.79 -19.23 6.75
C LYS A 55 20.51 -18.70 7.40
N LEU A 56 20.15 -17.43 7.17
CA LEU A 56 18.95 -16.84 7.74
C LEU A 56 17.78 -16.91 6.77
N ASP A 57 16.58 -16.87 7.33
CA ASP A 57 15.35 -16.71 6.56
C ASP A 57 15.09 -15.25 6.21
N LEU A 58 14.49 -14.99 5.05
CA LEU A 58 13.89 -13.73 4.72
C LEU A 58 12.46 -13.73 5.29
N ASN A 59 12.25 -12.97 6.35
CA ASN A 59 10.96 -12.84 7.02
C ASN A 59 10.31 -11.49 6.68
N PRO A 60 8.99 -11.36 6.79
CA PRO A 60 8.31 -10.09 6.60
C PRO A 60 8.87 -9.00 7.51
N PRO A 61 8.90 -7.73 7.07
CA PRO A 61 9.23 -6.61 7.93
C PRO A 61 8.33 -6.56 9.17
N LYS A 62 8.89 -6.27 10.34
CA LYS A 62 8.12 -6.16 11.60
C LYS A 62 7.03 -5.09 11.53
N SER A 63 7.23 -4.05 10.72
CA SER A 63 6.25 -2.98 10.48
C SER A 63 4.93 -3.48 9.89
N PHE A 64 4.93 -4.63 9.18
CA PHE A 64 3.73 -5.27 8.65
C PHE A 64 3.09 -6.29 9.60
N SER A 65 3.59 -6.41 10.83
CA SER A 65 2.94 -7.25 11.84
C SER A 65 1.51 -6.76 12.11
N GLY A 66 0.52 -7.62 11.86
CA GLY A 66 -0.90 -7.28 11.96
C GLY A 66 -1.51 -6.67 10.70
N SER A 67 -0.75 -6.49 9.61
CA SER A 67 -1.32 -6.17 8.30
C SER A 67 -2.03 -7.39 7.71
N GLN A 68 -2.92 -7.15 6.74
CA GLN A 68 -3.61 -8.22 6.00
C GLN A 68 -2.82 -8.78 4.82
N ILE A 69 -1.53 -8.43 4.71
CA ILE A 69 -0.67 -8.97 3.67
C ILE A 69 -0.50 -10.47 3.87
N LYS A 70 -0.82 -11.22 2.84
CA LYS A 70 -0.55 -12.66 2.79
C LYS A 70 0.85 -12.89 2.28
N TRP A 71 1.75 -13.29 3.18
CA TRP A 71 3.13 -13.57 2.83
C TRP A 71 3.29 -15.04 2.41
N LEU A 72 3.98 -15.25 1.29
CA LEU A 72 4.37 -16.54 0.75
C LEU A 72 5.89 -16.66 0.82
N LYS A 73 6.37 -17.68 1.51
CA LYS A 73 7.77 -18.12 1.50
C LYS A 73 7.98 -19.17 0.40
N PHE A 74 9.04 -19.02 -0.35
CA PHE A 74 9.51 -20.02 -1.30
C PHE A 74 10.95 -20.40 -0.94
N ASP A 75 11.13 -21.60 -0.38
CA ASP A 75 12.42 -22.09 0.08
C ASP A 75 13.34 -22.35 -1.11
N LEU A 76 14.61 -21.97 -0.97
CA LEU A 76 15.66 -22.14 -1.95
C LEU A 76 16.59 -23.32 -1.57
N SER A 77 16.95 -24.14 -2.54
CA SER A 77 18.06 -25.07 -2.34
C SER A 77 19.38 -24.31 -2.20
N PRO A 78 20.43 -24.94 -1.61
CA PRO A 78 21.75 -24.32 -1.54
C PRO A 78 22.28 -23.85 -2.91
N GLU A 79 22.03 -24.61 -3.96
CA GLU A 79 22.46 -24.28 -5.32
C GLU A 79 21.67 -23.09 -5.90
N GLN A 80 20.39 -23.00 -5.59
CA GLN A 80 19.55 -21.85 -5.99
C GLN A 80 19.98 -20.58 -5.26
N LEU A 81 20.25 -20.69 -3.96
CA LEU A 81 20.76 -19.58 -3.17
C LEU A 81 22.11 -19.07 -3.70
N GLU A 82 23.04 -19.99 -4.02
CA GLU A 82 24.33 -19.63 -4.59
C GLU A 82 24.18 -18.94 -5.96
N LYS A 83 23.28 -19.43 -6.82
CA LYS A 83 22.96 -18.78 -8.11
C LYS A 83 22.41 -17.38 -7.89
N LYS A 84 21.49 -17.19 -6.93
CA LYS A 84 20.95 -15.89 -6.59
C LYS A 84 22.02 -14.94 -6.12
N HIS A 85 22.90 -15.39 -5.22
CA HIS A 85 24.01 -14.59 -4.71
C HIS A 85 24.93 -14.12 -5.85
N LYS A 86 25.35 -15.04 -6.73
CA LYS A 86 26.15 -14.70 -7.92
C LYS A 86 25.45 -13.73 -8.86
N ALA A 87 24.14 -13.90 -9.06
CA ALA A 87 23.35 -12.98 -9.87
C ALA A 87 23.32 -11.56 -9.28
N ILE A 88 23.17 -11.43 -7.97
CA ILE A 88 23.24 -10.12 -7.29
C ILE A 88 24.61 -9.48 -7.51
N LEU A 89 25.71 -10.23 -7.39
CA LEU A 89 27.06 -9.72 -7.57
C LEU A 89 27.36 -9.27 -9.02
N CYS A 90 26.59 -9.70 -10.02
CA CYS A 90 26.73 -9.19 -11.38
C CYS A 90 26.32 -7.71 -11.51
N TYR A 91 25.50 -7.18 -10.60
CA TYR A 91 25.09 -5.79 -10.60
C TYR A 91 26.11 -4.90 -9.88
N LYS A 92 27.31 -4.78 -10.45
CA LYS A 92 28.45 -4.09 -9.84
C LYS A 92 28.13 -2.66 -9.43
N SER A 93 27.44 -1.88 -10.26
CA SER A 93 27.01 -0.52 -9.92
C SER A 93 26.17 -0.42 -8.65
N GLN A 94 25.51 -1.52 -8.27
CA GLN A 94 24.67 -1.60 -7.08
C GLN A 94 25.38 -2.24 -5.90
N THR A 95 26.27 -3.20 -6.14
CA THR A 95 26.97 -3.95 -5.08
C THR A 95 28.29 -3.31 -4.65
N GLU A 96 28.96 -2.56 -5.52
CA GLU A 96 30.24 -1.87 -5.24
C GLU A 96 30.03 -0.44 -4.71
N SER A 97 28.79 0.08 -4.71
CA SER A 97 28.45 1.41 -4.19
C SER A 97 27.79 1.32 -2.81
N SER A 98 26.76 2.10 -2.57
CA SER A 98 26.03 2.15 -1.28
C SER A 98 24.99 1.04 -1.09
N ALA A 99 24.76 0.19 -2.08
CA ALA A 99 23.66 -0.77 -2.09
C ALA A 99 24.03 -2.16 -1.53
N PHE A 100 24.97 -2.24 -0.59
CA PHE A 100 25.32 -3.49 0.11
C PHE A 100 24.12 -4.23 0.72
N TYR A 101 23.01 -3.53 0.95
CA TYR A 101 21.80 -4.14 1.46
C TYR A 101 21.22 -5.19 0.50
N LEU A 102 21.50 -5.13 -0.82
CA LEU A 102 21.03 -6.13 -1.77
C LEU A 102 21.54 -7.53 -1.46
N LEU A 103 22.75 -7.65 -0.91
CA LEU A 103 23.29 -8.93 -0.47
C LEU A 103 22.49 -9.55 0.69
N ALA A 104 21.77 -8.74 1.45
CA ALA A 104 20.91 -9.21 2.53
C ALA A 104 19.67 -9.98 2.02
N PHE A 105 19.35 -9.92 0.73
CA PHE A 105 18.30 -10.73 0.11
C PHE A 105 18.74 -12.14 -0.27
N ALA A 106 20.04 -12.44 -0.27
CA ALA A 106 20.53 -13.78 -0.46
C ALA A 106 20.35 -14.60 0.84
N ARG A 107 19.14 -15.10 1.04
CA ARG A 107 18.67 -15.87 2.20
C ARG A 107 18.15 -17.23 1.75
N LYS A 108 17.79 -18.09 2.72
CA LYS A 108 17.27 -19.44 2.47
C LYS A 108 15.98 -19.48 1.64
N ASN A 109 15.28 -18.36 1.51
CA ASN A 109 14.00 -18.30 0.79
C ASN A 109 13.83 -16.99 0.03
N GLU A 110 12.93 -17.02 -0.93
CA GLU A 110 12.25 -15.83 -1.46
C GLU A 110 11.04 -15.50 -0.60
N LEU A 111 10.61 -14.24 -0.64
CA LEU A 111 9.45 -13.76 0.08
C LEU A 111 8.60 -12.89 -0.84
N PHE A 112 7.34 -13.27 -0.98
CA PHE A 112 6.34 -12.53 -1.74
C PHE A 112 5.18 -12.18 -0.83
N GLY A 113 4.57 -11.03 -1.02
CA GLY A 113 3.42 -10.62 -0.23
C GLY A 113 2.48 -9.78 -1.05
N ASP A 114 1.18 -9.96 -0.86
CA ASP A 114 0.18 -9.13 -1.51
C ASP A 114 -0.96 -8.81 -0.57
N TYR A 115 -1.59 -7.67 -0.82
CA TYR A 115 -2.83 -7.31 -0.15
C TYR A 115 -3.98 -8.13 -0.72
N SER A 116 -4.81 -8.67 0.17
CA SER A 116 -6.04 -9.30 -0.27
C SER A 116 -7.02 -8.25 -0.78
N PRO A 117 -7.69 -8.47 -1.91
CA PRO A 117 -8.79 -7.63 -2.33
C PRO A 117 -9.83 -7.48 -1.22
N ILE A 118 -10.30 -6.27 -0.98
CA ILE A 118 -11.34 -5.96 0.01
C ILE A 118 -12.67 -5.87 -0.73
N SER A 119 -13.65 -6.68 -0.31
CA SER A 119 -15.01 -6.60 -0.81
C SER A 119 -15.86 -5.82 0.19
N LEU A 120 -16.31 -4.64 -0.21
CA LEU A 120 -17.20 -3.81 0.60
C LEU A 120 -18.64 -4.02 0.15
N LYS A 121 -19.52 -4.35 1.11
CA LYS A 121 -20.98 -4.34 0.89
C LYS A 121 -21.48 -2.93 1.13
N GLU A 122 -22.32 -2.45 0.22
CA GLU A 122 -22.99 -1.17 0.41
C GLU A 122 -23.91 -1.22 1.61
N GLN A 123 -23.86 -0.20 2.44
CA GLN A 123 -24.68 -0.01 3.63
C GLN A 123 -25.49 1.28 3.45
N VAL A 124 -26.70 1.30 4.00
CA VAL A 124 -27.55 2.48 4.02
C VAL A 124 -27.43 3.14 5.39
N SER A 125 -27.19 4.44 5.40
CA SER A 125 -27.09 5.19 6.65
C SER A 125 -28.45 5.31 7.33
N LEU A 126 -28.65 4.57 8.40
CA LEU A 126 -29.84 4.66 9.26
C LEU A 126 -29.64 5.66 10.40
N LYS A 127 -29.11 6.85 10.14
CA LYS A 127 -28.81 7.89 11.16
C LYS A 127 -27.81 7.46 12.25
N GLU A 128 -27.14 6.33 12.08
CA GLU A 128 -26.11 5.89 13.00
C GLU A 128 -24.75 6.55 12.68
N ARG A 129 -23.92 6.69 13.70
CA ARG A 129 -22.58 7.28 13.53
C ARG A 129 -21.77 6.42 12.58
N LEU A 130 -21.07 7.06 11.62
CA LEU A 130 -20.19 6.38 10.64
C LEU A 130 -19.20 5.38 11.26
N VAL A 131 -18.93 5.52 12.55
CA VAL A 131 -17.98 4.66 13.30
C VAL A 131 -18.43 3.20 13.39
N SER A 132 -19.74 2.89 13.28
CA SER A 132 -20.27 1.52 13.38
C SER A 132 -20.14 0.69 12.09
N PHE A 133 -19.79 1.31 10.96
CA PHE A 133 -19.78 0.65 9.65
C PHE A 133 -18.44 -0.01 9.26
N PHE A 134 -17.38 0.14 10.06
CA PHE A 134 -16.05 -0.32 9.68
C PHE A 134 -15.83 -1.81 9.98
N GLY A 135 -16.12 -2.66 8.99
CA GLY A 135 -15.89 -4.11 9.06
C GLY A 135 -14.48 -4.55 8.62
N HIS A 136 -13.77 -3.73 7.83
CA HIS A 136 -12.42 -4.01 7.37
C HIS A 136 -11.44 -2.98 7.93
N SER A 137 -10.35 -3.45 8.51
CA SER A 137 -9.29 -2.58 9.02
C SER A 137 -7.90 -3.15 8.72
N GLU A 138 -7.01 -2.31 8.25
CA GLU A 138 -5.60 -2.64 8.05
C GLU A 138 -4.73 -1.85 9.01
N MET A 139 -3.72 -2.51 9.57
CA MET A 139 -2.72 -1.85 10.39
C MET A 139 -1.56 -1.38 9.52
N PHE A 140 -1.14 -0.14 9.69
CA PHE A 140 0.04 0.41 9.05
C PHE A 140 1.03 0.97 10.09
N SER A 141 2.29 1.00 9.73
CA SER A 141 3.33 1.65 10.54
C SER A 141 3.68 3.01 9.95
N ALA A 142 3.99 3.98 10.79
CA ALA A 142 4.48 5.29 10.36
C ALA A 142 5.78 5.21 9.55
N SER A 143 6.59 4.16 9.73
CA SER A 143 7.79 3.91 8.93
C SER A 143 7.48 3.59 7.46
N SER A 144 6.30 3.05 7.14
CA SER A 144 5.86 2.84 5.77
C SER A 144 5.51 4.15 5.04
N LEU A 145 5.45 5.26 5.76
CA LEU A 145 5.15 6.60 5.24
C LEU A 145 6.40 7.44 4.94
N GLY A 146 7.60 6.84 4.96
CA GLY A 146 8.85 7.52 4.56
C GLY A 146 9.50 8.38 5.65
N GLY A 147 9.16 8.18 6.90
CA GLY A 147 9.85 8.83 8.04
C GLY A 147 11.00 7.98 8.58
N ASP A 148 12.14 8.62 8.80
CA ASP A 148 13.32 8.00 9.43
C ASP A 148 13.10 7.92 10.95
N LEU A 149 12.36 6.88 11.40
CA LEU A 149 12.10 6.64 12.81
C LEU A 149 12.95 5.46 13.29
N SER A 150 13.61 5.63 14.44
CA SER A 150 14.39 4.57 15.07
C SER A 150 13.53 3.35 15.43
N GLU A 151 14.08 2.15 15.33
CA GLU A 151 13.36 0.87 15.56
C GLU A 151 12.65 0.78 16.92
N SER A 152 13.10 1.51 17.94
CA SER A 152 12.50 1.53 19.27
C SER A 152 11.07 2.14 19.32
N ASN A 153 10.71 2.95 18.33
CA ASN A 153 9.41 3.65 18.29
C ASN A 153 8.38 3.01 17.35
N ILE A 154 8.70 1.90 16.70
CA ILE A 154 7.83 1.24 15.69
C ILE A 154 6.57 0.64 16.34
N SER A 155 6.66 0.14 17.57
CA SER A 155 5.53 -0.50 18.25
C SER A 155 4.46 0.50 18.73
N GLU A 156 4.85 1.74 19.01
CA GLU A 156 3.95 2.78 19.54
C GLU A 156 3.27 3.62 18.44
N ASN A 157 3.77 3.55 17.20
CA ASN A 157 3.32 4.37 16.07
C ASN A 157 2.48 3.61 15.04
N LYS A 158 1.79 2.56 15.44
CA LYS A 158 0.88 1.82 14.56
C LYS A 158 -0.41 2.60 14.36
N GLY A 159 -0.79 2.80 13.12
CA GLY A 159 -2.10 3.32 12.74
C GLY A 159 -2.98 2.22 12.17
N ARG A 160 -4.26 2.51 12.03
CA ARG A 160 -5.24 1.62 11.41
C ARG A 160 -5.97 2.37 10.32
N VAL A 161 -6.13 1.73 9.15
CA VAL A 161 -7.01 2.21 8.09
C VAL A 161 -8.20 1.27 8.00
N SER A 162 -9.39 1.83 7.95
CA SER A 162 -10.64 1.07 7.81
C SER A 162 -11.44 1.65 6.65
N TYR A 163 -12.18 0.79 5.96
CA TYR A 163 -12.97 1.16 4.78
C TYR A 163 -14.42 0.74 4.95
N ALA A 164 -15.34 1.56 4.45
CA ALA A 164 -16.75 1.22 4.34
C ALA A 164 -17.33 1.84 3.06
N LEU A 165 -18.41 1.24 2.56
CA LEU A 165 -19.20 1.80 1.48
C LEU A 165 -20.58 2.13 2.03
N VAL A 166 -20.93 3.41 2.10
CA VAL A 166 -22.16 3.91 2.71
C VAL A 166 -22.79 4.95 1.79
N ASP A 167 -24.06 4.78 1.45
CA ASP A 167 -24.84 5.71 0.60
C ASP A 167 -24.06 6.10 -0.67
N LYS A 168 -23.53 5.13 -1.39
CA LYS A 168 -22.71 5.31 -2.60
C LYS A 168 -21.47 6.21 -2.38
N ALA A 169 -20.95 6.22 -1.16
CA ALA A 169 -19.70 6.91 -0.85
C ALA A 169 -18.71 5.94 -0.22
N LEU A 170 -17.45 6.01 -0.65
CA LEU A 170 -16.32 5.38 0.03
C LEU A 170 -16.00 6.18 1.28
N ILE A 171 -16.01 5.50 2.42
CA ILE A 171 -15.59 6.07 3.70
C ILE A 171 -14.23 5.46 4.05
N ILE A 172 -13.25 6.30 4.29
CA ILE A 172 -11.90 5.92 4.72
C ILE A 172 -11.67 6.50 6.10
N LYS A 173 -11.45 5.63 7.08
CA LYS A 173 -11.08 6.04 8.44
C LYS A 173 -9.62 5.71 8.68
N ILE A 174 -8.83 6.71 9.07
CA ILE A 174 -7.42 6.58 9.42
C ILE A 174 -7.27 6.88 10.91
N GLU A 175 -6.97 5.86 11.70
CA GLU A 175 -6.69 5.99 13.14
C GLU A 175 -5.18 6.08 13.33
N LYS A 176 -4.74 7.12 14.04
CA LYS A 176 -3.32 7.37 14.36
C LYS A 176 -3.19 7.71 15.84
N PRO A 177 -2.01 7.50 16.46
CA PRO A 177 -1.72 8.04 17.77
C PRO A 177 -1.91 9.57 17.80
N ARG A 178 -2.43 10.09 18.90
CA ARG A 178 -2.84 11.49 19.08
C ARG A 178 -1.84 12.55 18.60
N ASN A 179 -0.56 12.32 18.81
CA ASN A 179 0.53 13.24 18.48
C ASN A 179 0.90 13.27 16.98
N LEU A 180 0.41 12.32 16.18
CA LEU A 180 0.77 12.24 14.75
C LEU A 180 -0.26 12.88 13.81
N LEU A 181 -1.54 12.98 14.22
CA LEU A 181 -2.60 13.52 13.34
C LEU A 181 -2.39 15.02 13.02
N TYR A 182 -1.88 15.78 14.00
CA TYR A 182 -1.67 17.23 13.87
C TYR A 182 -0.30 17.61 13.27
N ARG A 183 0.67 16.69 13.27
CA ARG A 183 2.04 17.00 12.81
C ARG A 183 2.28 16.68 11.34
N PHE A 184 1.51 15.78 10.74
CA PHE A 184 1.74 15.30 9.39
C PHE A 184 0.53 15.55 8.48
N SER A 185 0.80 16.02 7.26
CA SER A 185 -0.16 15.95 6.17
C SER A 185 -0.33 14.50 5.73
N THR A 186 -1.56 14.08 5.48
CA THR A 186 -1.85 12.78 4.88
C THR A 186 -2.16 12.99 3.41
N MET A 187 -1.56 12.18 2.53
CA MET A 187 -1.85 12.18 1.11
C MET A 187 -2.44 10.83 0.73
N LEU A 188 -3.65 10.88 0.17
CA LEU A 188 -4.37 9.70 -0.31
C LEU A 188 -4.48 9.78 -1.83
N TYR A 189 -4.17 8.69 -2.48
CA TYR A 189 -4.40 8.49 -3.90
C TYR A 189 -5.56 7.50 -4.04
N ILE A 190 -6.59 7.87 -4.79
CA ILE A 190 -7.78 7.05 -5.01
C ILE A 190 -8.01 6.95 -6.51
N PHE A 191 -7.93 5.75 -7.04
CA PHE A 191 -8.11 5.46 -8.45
C PHE A 191 -9.26 4.47 -8.60
N GLY A 192 -10.26 4.85 -9.40
CA GLY A 192 -11.33 3.96 -9.78
C GLY A 192 -11.01 3.28 -11.11
N TYR A 193 -11.45 2.06 -11.28
CA TYR A 193 -11.45 1.35 -12.56
C TYR A 193 -12.87 1.02 -12.98
N SER A 194 -13.20 1.19 -14.26
CA SER A 194 -14.50 0.82 -14.82
C SER A 194 -14.35 -0.03 -16.07
N TYR A 195 -15.18 -1.08 -16.17
CA TYR A 195 -15.26 -1.88 -17.41
C TYR A 195 -15.88 -1.11 -18.59
N SER A 196 -16.57 -0.01 -18.33
CA SER A 196 -17.26 0.79 -19.32
C SER A 196 -16.47 1.99 -19.85
N LYS A 197 -15.34 2.33 -19.18
CA LYS A 197 -14.52 3.51 -19.52
C LYS A 197 -13.03 3.16 -19.49
N PRO A 198 -12.22 3.69 -20.41
CA PRO A 198 -10.77 3.57 -20.33
C PRO A 198 -10.24 4.13 -19.00
N PHE A 199 -9.25 3.47 -18.40
CA PHE A 199 -8.63 3.95 -17.16
C PHE A 199 -8.08 5.38 -17.29
N ALA A 200 -7.61 5.77 -18.48
CA ALA A 200 -7.11 7.12 -18.74
C ALA A 200 -8.18 8.19 -18.50
N ASP A 201 -9.45 7.88 -18.79
CA ASP A 201 -10.58 8.80 -18.67
C ASP A 201 -11.22 8.80 -17.27
N MET A 202 -10.79 7.90 -16.40
CA MET A 202 -11.25 7.85 -15.01
C MET A 202 -10.53 8.91 -14.17
N PRO A 203 -11.20 9.53 -13.18
CA PRO A 203 -10.57 10.48 -12.27
C PRO A 203 -9.37 9.88 -11.52
N LYS A 204 -8.31 10.66 -11.35
CA LYS A 204 -7.09 10.32 -10.61
C LYS A 204 -7.01 11.18 -9.37
N LEU A 205 -7.79 10.81 -8.35
CA LEU A 205 -7.92 11.65 -7.17
C LEU A 205 -6.67 11.60 -6.29
N ARG A 206 -6.23 12.77 -5.88
CA ARG A 206 -5.24 12.96 -4.84
C ARG A 206 -5.83 13.90 -3.78
N ILE A 207 -6.00 13.39 -2.57
CA ILE A 207 -6.55 14.15 -1.45
C ILE A 207 -5.42 14.40 -0.46
N ILE A 208 -5.14 15.67 -0.21
CA ILE A 208 -4.08 16.12 0.70
C ILE A 208 -4.76 16.74 1.89
N THR A 209 -4.53 16.19 3.08
CA THR A 209 -5.06 16.75 4.32
C THR A 209 -3.95 17.43 5.12
N LYS A 210 -4.24 18.58 5.67
CA LYS A 210 -3.33 19.30 6.57
C LYS A 210 -4.18 19.96 7.66
N HIS A 211 -3.98 19.52 8.91
CA HIS A 211 -4.84 19.90 10.02
C HIS A 211 -6.31 19.59 9.70
N ASP A 212 -7.21 20.53 9.89
CA ASP A 212 -8.65 20.47 9.62
C ASP A 212 -9.05 20.82 8.18
N ASN A 213 -8.06 21.11 7.33
CA ASN A 213 -8.27 21.43 5.91
C ASN A 213 -7.87 20.28 5.00
N PHE A 214 -8.52 20.22 3.85
CA PHE A 214 -8.13 19.28 2.79
C PHE A 214 -8.21 19.95 1.40
N LYS A 215 -7.45 19.38 0.48
CA LYS A 215 -7.43 19.76 -0.93
C LYS A 215 -7.62 18.52 -1.78
N VAL A 216 -8.49 18.59 -2.76
CA VAL A 216 -8.72 17.53 -3.75
C VAL A 216 -8.15 17.94 -5.08
N LEU A 217 -7.39 17.03 -5.70
CA LEU A 217 -6.89 17.21 -7.06
C LEU A 217 -7.35 16.04 -7.91
N ASP A 218 -7.66 16.31 -9.17
CA ASP A 218 -7.75 15.31 -10.22
C ASP A 218 -6.54 15.47 -11.16
N GLY A 219 -5.66 14.49 -11.15
CA GLY A 219 -4.33 14.64 -11.72
C GLY A 219 -3.57 15.81 -11.07
N VAL A 220 -3.33 16.87 -11.83
CA VAL A 220 -2.67 18.09 -11.36
C VAL A 220 -3.64 19.25 -11.05
N LYS A 221 -4.90 19.12 -11.46
CA LYS A 221 -5.93 20.17 -11.34
C LYS A 221 -6.59 20.11 -9.97
N VAL A 222 -6.60 21.25 -9.26
CA VAL A 222 -7.38 21.37 -8.01
C VAL A 222 -8.87 21.43 -8.38
N ILE A 223 -9.65 20.59 -7.71
CA ILE A 223 -11.10 20.50 -7.86
C ILE A 223 -11.78 20.70 -6.51
N ASN A 224 -13.04 21.09 -6.54
CA ASN A 224 -13.89 21.18 -5.36
C ASN A 224 -15.16 20.35 -5.56
N PRO A 225 -15.06 19.01 -5.48
CA PRO A 225 -16.17 18.12 -5.75
C PRO A 225 -17.20 18.16 -4.61
N GLN A 226 -18.48 18.20 -5.00
CA GLN A 226 -19.57 18.13 -4.04
C GLN A 226 -19.59 16.81 -3.29
N GLY A 227 -19.88 16.85 -1.99
CA GLY A 227 -20.05 15.69 -1.15
C GLY A 227 -18.78 15.04 -0.64
N VAL A 228 -17.59 15.50 -1.05
CA VAL A 228 -16.34 15.12 -0.36
C VAL A 228 -16.29 15.86 0.96
N ALA A 229 -16.11 15.12 2.05
CA ALA A 229 -16.06 15.66 3.40
C ALA A 229 -14.93 15.03 4.21
N LEU A 230 -14.35 15.82 5.09
CA LEU A 230 -13.32 15.42 6.04
C LEU A 230 -13.81 15.71 7.45
N GLU A 231 -13.79 14.69 8.29
CA GLU A 231 -13.98 14.83 9.74
C GLU A 231 -12.66 14.50 10.42
N LEU A 232 -12.20 15.39 11.26
CA LEU A 232 -10.98 15.21 12.06
C LEU A 232 -11.31 15.17 13.53
N SER A 233 -10.94 14.10 14.19
CA SER A 233 -10.98 13.95 15.65
C SER A 233 -9.58 13.86 16.23
N SER A 234 -9.47 13.85 17.57
CA SER A 234 -8.18 13.67 18.25
C SER A 234 -7.50 12.30 17.96
N GLN A 235 -8.24 11.34 17.44
CA GLN A 235 -7.77 9.96 17.25
C GLN A 235 -7.91 9.45 15.81
N ALA A 236 -8.77 10.07 14.99
CA ALA A 236 -9.05 9.59 13.65
C ALA A 236 -9.31 10.73 12.66
N LEU A 237 -8.92 10.47 11.43
CA LEU A 237 -9.33 11.22 10.24
C LEU A 237 -10.34 10.34 9.50
N ILE A 238 -11.53 10.87 9.21
CA ILE A 238 -12.56 10.20 8.43
C ILE A 238 -12.77 11.00 7.17
N LEU A 239 -12.58 10.35 6.03
CA LEU A 239 -12.78 10.94 4.70
C LEU A 239 -13.98 10.25 4.04
N LYS A 240 -14.93 11.05 3.56
CA LYS A 240 -16.06 10.62 2.73
C LYS A 240 -15.81 11.04 1.29
N VAL A 241 -15.86 10.09 0.36
CA VAL A 241 -15.68 10.34 -1.08
C VAL A 241 -16.84 9.69 -1.83
N PRO A 242 -17.78 10.46 -2.40
CA PRO A 242 -18.84 9.89 -3.23
C PRO A 242 -18.26 9.12 -4.42
N LEU A 243 -18.82 7.96 -4.75
CA LEU A 243 -18.38 7.16 -5.90
C LEU A 243 -18.44 7.92 -7.22
N SER A 244 -19.39 8.85 -7.38
CA SER A 244 -19.49 9.71 -8.55
C SER A 244 -18.25 10.59 -8.77
N VAL A 245 -17.60 11.01 -7.70
CA VAL A 245 -16.35 11.80 -7.76
C VAL A 245 -15.17 10.96 -8.26
N ILE A 246 -15.22 9.65 -8.05
CA ILE A 246 -14.22 8.69 -8.54
C ILE A 246 -14.60 8.16 -9.93
N GLY A 247 -15.70 8.64 -10.53
CA GLY A 247 -16.19 8.20 -11.83
C GLY A 247 -17.13 7.00 -11.78
N SER A 248 -17.72 6.69 -10.63
CA SER A 248 -18.60 5.53 -10.39
C SER A 248 -17.95 4.22 -10.84
N PRO A 249 -16.82 3.85 -10.25
CA PRO A 249 -16.03 2.71 -10.68
C PRO A 249 -16.67 1.36 -10.30
N ASP A 250 -16.29 0.31 -11.03
CA ASP A 250 -16.63 -1.07 -10.69
C ASP A 250 -15.75 -1.58 -9.53
N PHE A 251 -14.50 -1.06 -9.42
CA PHE A 251 -13.62 -1.28 -8.26
C PHE A 251 -12.58 -0.16 -8.08
N ILE A 252 -12.05 -0.05 -6.87
CA ILE A 252 -11.13 1.01 -6.42
C ILE A 252 -9.84 0.39 -5.91
#